data_4acbea9ab79afca02607315dea0909a0
#
_entry.id   4acbea9ab79afca02607315dea0909a0
#
_cell.length_a   1.000
_cell.length_b   1.000
_cell.length_c   1.000
_cell.angle_alpha   90.00
_cell.angle_beta   90.00
_cell.angle_gamma   90.00
#
_symmetry.space_group_name_H-M   'P 1'
#
loop_
_entity.id
_entity.type
_entity.pdbx_description
1 polymer ?
#
loop_
_entity_poly.entity_id
_entity_poly.type
_entity_poly.pdbx_seq_one_letter_code
_entity_poly.pdbx_strand_id
1 'polypeptide(L)'
;MDYILNFKGEEVELPKYSFTIANKLEKQEDMNVGNASYQEKCKGMYNVITEIIGKDKIKELIGTFLQCDPNEINILYLKVLETYNTPLNDFNIQRTNDMIDNANIESLKELLVTAEKAAKLKLND
;
A
#
# COMPACT_ATOMS: atom_id res chain seq x y z
N MET A 1 8.09 -11.88 -10.85
CA MET A 1 7.13 -10.87 -10.36
C MET A 1 7.83 -9.54 -10.35
N ASP A 2 7.33 -8.60 -11.14
CA ASP A 2 7.97 -7.30 -11.32
C ASP A 2 7.21 -6.24 -10.50
N TYR A 3 7.96 -5.35 -9.88
CA TYR A 3 7.41 -4.27 -9.07
C TYR A 3 7.70 -2.95 -9.78
N ILE A 4 6.70 -2.42 -10.46
CA ILE A 4 6.84 -1.17 -11.24
C ILE A 4 5.93 -0.12 -10.64
N LEU A 5 6.52 1.00 -10.27
CA LEU A 5 5.88 2.16 -9.69
C LEU A 5 5.78 3.25 -10.74
N ASN A 6 4.62 3.88 -10.86
CA ASN A 6 4.43 5.05 -11.71
C ASN A 6 4.35 6.31 -10.85
N PHE A 7 5.23 7.27 -11.13
CA PHE A 7 5.26 8.54 -10.43
C PHE A 7 5.52 9.67 -11.42
N LYS A 8 4.64 10.64 -11.46
CA LYS A 8 4.71 11.78 -12.39
C LYS A 8 4.88 11.36 -13.86
N GLY A 9 4.21 10.28 -14.25
CA GLY A 9 4.30 9.76 -15.62
C GLY A 9 5.56 8.96 -15.92
N GLU A 10 6.42 8.75 -14.95
CA GLU A 10 7.66 7.99 -15.09
C GLU A 10 7.52 6.63 -14.41
N GLU A 11 7.97 5.57 -15.10
CA GLU A 11 8.02 4.23 -14.53
C GLU A 11 9.33 4.04 -13.76
N VAL A 12 9.20 3.53 -12.53
CA VAL A 12 10.34 3.21 -11.69
C VAL A 12 10.27 1.73 -11.32
N GLU A 13 11.30 0.99 -11.70
CA GLU A 13 11.40 -0.41 -11.33
C GLU A 13 11.94 -0.52 -9.91
N LEU A 14 11.19 -1.20 -9.03
CA LEU A 14 11.60 -1.46 -7.66
C LEU A 14 12.34 -2.79 -7.59
N PRO A 15 13.31 -2.93 -6.65
CA PRO A 15 13.96 -4.21 -6.44
C PRO A 15 12.95 -5.27 -5.97
N LYS A 16 13.34 -6.53 -6.09
CA LYS A 16 12.55 -7.66 -5.62
C LYS A 16 12.18 -7.47 -4.15
N TYR A 17 10.91 -7.72 -3.83
CA TYR A 17 10.44 -7.66 -2.44
C TYR A 17 11.13 -8.73 -1.60
N SER A 18 11.65 -8.35 -0.46
CA SER A 18 12.39 -9.23 0.43
C SER A 18 12.11 -8.86 1.88
N PHE A 19 12.46 -9.72 2.82
CA PHE A 19 12.33 -9.37 4.23
C PHE A 19 13.19 -8.17 4.62
N THR A 20 14.33 -7.95 3.95
CA THR A 20 15.13 -6.75 4.18
C THR A 20 14.32 -5.49 3.90
N ILE A 21 13.62 -5.44 2.76
CA ILE A 21 12.78 -4.31 2.40
C ILE A 21 11.54 -4.24 3.30
N ALA A 22 10.89 -5.38 3.53
CA ALA A 22 9.71 -5.46 4.39
C ALA A 22 10.00 -4.92 5.79
N ASN A 23 11.14 -5.28 6.38
CA ASN A 23 11.53 -4.82 7.70
C ASN A 23 11.80 -3.32 7.74
N LYS A 24 12.39 -2.76 6.70
CA LYS A 24 12.62 -1.31 6.60
C LYS A 24 11.29 -0.55 6.52
N LEU A 25 10.35 -1.04 5.74
CA LEU A 25 9.03 -0.45 5.62
C LEU A 25 8.26 -0.55 6.93
N GLU A 26 8.31 -1.70 7.61
CA GLU A 26 7.64 -1.90 8.89
C GLU A 26 8.18 -0.94 9.96
N LYS A 27 9.49 -0.78 10.06
CA LYS A 27 10.10 0.18 10.99
C LYS A 27 9.65 1.60 10.71
N GLN A 28 9.55 1.97 9.43
CA GLN A 28 9.10 3.30 9.06
C GLN A 28 7.63 3.49 9.39
N GLU A 29 6.78 2.49 9.17
CA GLU A 29 5.38 2.54 9.55
C GLU A 29 5.22 2.72 11.05
N ASP A 30 6.00 2.02 11.86
CA ASP A 30 6.00 2.19 13.31
C ASP A 30 6.41 3.62 13.71
N MET A 31 7.40 4.19 13.04
CA MET A 31 7.80 5.59 13.25
C MET A 31 6.68 6.56 12.86
N ASN A 32 6.00 6.30 11.74
CA ASN A 32 4.95 7.17 11.22
C ASN A 32 3.76 7.29 12.19
N VAL A 33 3.42 6.21 12.90
CA VAL A 33 2.33 6.22 13.90
C VAL A 33 2.81 6.61 15.29
N GLY A 34 4.11 6.80 15.49
CA GLY A 34 4.71 7.15 16.78
C GLY A 34 4.74 8.66 17.02
N ASN A 35 5.54 9.06 18.01
CA ASN A 35 5.62 10.44 18.51
C ASN A 35 6.72 11.29 17.87
N ALA A 36 7.42 10.77 16.84
CA ALA A 36 8.44 11.54 16.15
C ALA A 36 7.82 12.78 15.47
N SER A 37 8.61 13.82 15.26
CA SER A 37 8.15 15.02 14.56
C SER A 37 7.78 14.70 13.10
N TYR A 38 6.96 15.55 12.49
CA TYR A 38 6.61 15.40 11.08
C TYR A 38 7.83 15.38 10.19
N GLN A 39 8.81 16.26 10.45
CA GLN A 39 10.05 16.30 9.69
C GLN A 39 10.85 15.00 9.82
N GLU A 40 10.93 14.45 11.03
CA GLU A 40 11.63 13.18 11.26
C GLU A 40 10.93 12.03 10.53
N LYS A 41 9.59 12.00 10.55
CA LYS A 41 8.82 11.00 9.81
C LYS A 41 9.08 11.08 8.31
N CYS A 42 9.05 12.30 7.75
CA CYS A 42 9.35 12.52 6.34
C CYS A 42 10.78 12.15 5.99
N LYS A 43 11.74 12.47 6.85
CA LYS A 43 13.13 12.10 6.63
C LYS A 43 13.31 10.59 6.62
N GLY A 44 12.65 9.88 7.53
CA GLY A 44 12.65 8.42 7.56
C GLY A 44 12.09 7.83 6.27
N MET A 45 10.95 8.34 5.80
CA MET A 45 10.36 7.91 4.52
C MET A 45 11.29 8.17 3.35
N TYR A 46 11.89 9.37 3.28
CA TYR A 46 12.85 9.72 2.24
C TYR A 46 14.04 8.77 2.24
N ASN A 47 14.58 8.46 3.41
CA ASN A 47 15.73 7.55 3.55
C ASN A 47 15.39 6.13 3.11
N VAL A 48 14.21 5.62 3.49
CA VAL A 48 13.75 4.29 3.07
C VAL A 48 13.60 4.24 1.55
N ILE A 49 12.98 5.24 0.95
CA ILE A 49 12.84 5.33 -0.50
C ILE A 49 14.22 5.36 -1.16
N THR A 50 15.16 6.14 -0.61
CA THR A 50 16.53 6.23 -1.11
C THR A 50 17.22 4.86 -1.10
N GLU A 51 17.03 4.08 -0.05
CA GLU A 51 17.60 2.72 0.04
C GLU A 51 16.98 1.78 -0.99
N ILE A 52 15.72 2.00 -1.36
CA ILE A 52 15.01 1.14 -2.32
C ILE A 52 15.33 1.51 -3.76
N ILE A 53 15.25 2.79 -4.13
CA ILE A 53 15.40 3.21 -5.53
C ILE A 53 16.74 3.88 -5.85
N GLY A 54 17.53 4.22 -4.84
CA GLY A 54 18.83 4.85 -4.99
C GLY A 54 18.79 6.37 -4.90
N LYS A 55 19.94 6.94 -4.54
CA LYS A 55 20.10 8.41 -4.36
C LYS A 55 19.81 9.20 -5.62
N ASP A 56 20.30 8.74 -6.76
CA ASP A 56 20.16 9.49 -8.01
C ASP A 56 18.71 9.51 -8.46
N LYS A 57 18.03 8.39 -8.32
CA LYS A 57 16.63 8.28 -8.75
C LYS A 57 15.71 9.13 -7.90
N ILE A 58 15.86 9.12 -6.56
CA ILE A 58 15.00 9.93 -5.71
C ILE A 58 15.21 11.44 -5.96
N LYS A 59 16.47 11.86 -6.20
CA LYS A 59 16.75 13.25 -6.52
C LYS A 59 16.13 13.66 -7.85
N GLU A 60 16.17 12.77 -8.83
CA GLU A 60 15.54 13.00 -10.14
C GLU A 60 14.03 13.15 -10.00
N LEU A 61 13.38 12.34 -9.16
CA LEU A 61 11.93 12.35 -9.03
C LEU A 61 11.41 13.51 -8.18
N ILE A 62 12.01 13.79 -7.03
CA ILE A 62 11.49 14.78 -6.06
C ILE A 62 12.52 15.77 -5.55
N GLY A 63 13.81 15.60 -5.86
CA GLY A 63 14.88 16.47 -5.39
C GLY A 63 15.51 16.02 -4.08
N THR A 64 16.31 16.89 -3.47
CA THR A 64 16.94 16.62 -2.17
C THR A 64 15.92 16.78 -1.04
N PHE A 65 16.17 16.13 0.10
CA PHE A 65 15.24 16.13 1.21
C PHE A 65 14.84 17.56 1.67
N LEU A 66 15.81 18.45 1.81
CA LEU A 66 15.54 19.80 2.32
C LEU A 66 14.82 20.72 1.33
N GLN A 67 14.86 20.38 0.05
CA GLN A 67 14.27 21.20 -1.01
C GLN A 67 12.98 20.61 -1.58
N CYS A 68 12.72 19.33 -1.34
CA CYS A 68 11.52 18.68 -1.90
C CYS A 68 10.26 19.05 -1.13
N ASP A 69 9.12 18.84 -1.81
CA ASP A 69 7.82 18.99 -1.18
C ASP A 69 7.56 17.78 -0.28
N PRO A 70 7.26 17.99 1.03
CA PRO A 70 6.92 16.88 1.92
C PRO A 70 5.74 16.03 1.43
N ASN A 71 4.80 16.62 0.71
CA ASN A 71 3.69 15.88 0.12
C ASN A 71 4.18 14.86 -0.92
N GLU A 72 5.19 15.21 -1.70
CA GLU A 72 5.77 14.30 -2.68
C GLU A 72 6.48 13.13 -2.02
N ILE A 73 7.13 13.35 -0.87
CA ILE A 73 7.72 12.27 -0.07
C ILE A 73 6.63 11.29 0.35
N ASN A 74 5.54 11.80 0.90
CA ASN A 74 4.42 10.98 1.36
C ASN A 74 3.78 10.20 0.22
N ILE A 75 3.52 10.85 -0.91
CA ILE A 75 2.90 10.21 -2.07
C ILE A 75 3.81 9.12 -2.62
N LEU A 76 5.09 9.41 -2.80
CA LEU A 76 6.05 8.43 -3.31
C LEU A 76 6.17 7.23 -2.37
N TYR A 77 6.24 7.48 -1.06
CA TYR A 77 6.29 6.43 -0.06
C TYR A 77 5.06 5.51 -0.11
N LEU A 78 3.86 6.11 -0.18
CA LEU A 78 2.61 5.34 -0.30
C LEU A 78 2.56 4.52 -1.59
N LYS A 79 3.09 5.06 -2.69
CA LYS A 79 3.17 4.33 -3.96
C LYS A 79 4.13 3.15 -3.87
N VAL A 80 5.23 3.27 -3.14
CA VAL A 80 6.14 2.14 -2.88
C VAL A 80 5.41 1.04 -2.11
N LEU A 81 4.72 1.39 -1.04
CA LEU A 81 3.94 0.42 -0.26
C LEU A 81 2.87 -0.26 -1.11
N GLU A 82 2.11 0.52 -1.87
CA GLU A 82 1.07 0.01 -2.75
C GLU A 82 1.64 -0.95 -3.78
N THR A 83 2.75 -0.59 -4.42
CA THR A 83 3.39 -1.43 -5.43
C THR A 83 3.80 -2.78 -4.87
N TYR A 84 4.40 -2.81 -3.68
CA TYR A 84 4.78 -4.07 -3.05
C TYR A 84 3.60 -4.89 -2.55
N ASN A 85 2.49 -4.25 -2.20
CA ASN A 85 1.30 -4.94 -1.71
C ASN A 85 0.34 -5.39 -2.83
N THR A 86 0.49 -4.84 -4.03
CA THR A 86 -0.40 -5.13 -5.16
C THR A 86 -0.52 -6.62 -5.48
N PRO A 87 0.59 -7.40 -5.59
CA PRO A 87 0.47 -8.82 -5.90
C PRO A 87 -0.36 -9.61 -4.89
N LEU A 88 -0.19 -9.32 -3.60
CA LEU A 88 -0.97 -9.99 -2.56
C LEU A 88 -2.43 -9.56 -2.59
N ASN A 89 -2.69 -8.26 -2.82
CA ASN A 89 -4.05 -7.75 -2.95
C ASN A 89 -4.76 -8.37 -4.15
N ASP A 90 -4.08 -8.45 -5.31
CA ASP A 90 -4.63 -9.07 -6.52
C ASP A 90 -4.92 -10.56 -6.29
N PHE A 91 -4.02 -11.26 -5.63
CA PHE A 91 -4.22 -12.67 -5.27
C PHE A 91 -5.43 -12.84 -4.34
N ASN A 92 -5.57 -11.98 -3.35
CA ASN A 92 -6.70 -12.04 -2.42
C ASN A 92 -8.03 -11.75 -3.12
N ILE A 93 -8.06 -10.81 -4.05
CA ILE A 93 -9.24 -10.52 -4.87
C ILE A 93 -9.59 -11.75 -5.72
N GLN A 94 -8.62 -12.34 -6.40
CA GLN A 94 -8.85 -13.53 -7.22
C GLN A 94 -9.32 -14.71 -6.38
N ARG A 95 -8.70 -14.93 -5.22
CA ARG A 95 -9.12 -15.98 -4.29
C ARG A 95 -10.57 -15.79 -3.85
N THR A 96 -10.97 -14.57 -3.55
CA THR A 96 -12.36 -14.25 -3.19
C THR A 96 -13.31 -14.53 -4.36
N ASN A 97 -12.93 -14.14 -5.58
CA ASN A 97 -13.72 -14.42 -6.78
C ASN A 97 -13.83 -15.93 -7.04
N ASP A 98 -12.75 -16.68 -6.88
CA ASP A 98 -12.75 -18.14 -7.03
C ASP A 98 -13.65 -18.80 -5.98
N MET A 99 -13.63 -18.32 -4.76
CA MET A 99 -14.53 -18.77 -3.70
C MET A 99 -15.99 -18.50 -4.03
N ILE A 100 -16.29 -17.36 -4.60
CA ILE A 100 -17.64 -17.00 -5.07
C ILE A 100 -18.07 -17.91 -6.22
N ASP A 101 -17.18 -18.14 -7.21
CA ASP A 101 -17.45 -18.98 -8.36
C ASP A 101 -17.66 -20.46 -7.98
N ASN A 102 -16.93 -20.93 -6.98
CA ASN A 102 -16.99 -22.31 -6.48
C ASN A 102 -18.02 -22.50 -5.37
N ALA A 103 -18.49 -21.42 -4.76
CA ALA A 103 -19.52 -21.50 -3.74
C ALA A 103 -20.87 -21.83 -4.36
N ASN A 104 -21.69 -22.57 -3.62
CA ASN A 104 -23.06 -22.80 -4.03
C ASN A 104 -23.77 -21.45 -4.09
N ILE A 105 -24.24 -21.07 -5.29
CA ILE A 105 -24.92 -19.80 -5.54
C ILE A 105 -26.10 -19.60 -4.57
N GLU A 106 -26.80 -20.66 -4.21
CA GLU A 106 -27.91 -20.60 -3.27
C GLU A 106 -27.43 -20.24 -1.86
N SER A 107 -26.30 -20.76 -1.42
CA SER A 107 -25.70 -20.38 -0.12
C SER A 107 -25.36 -18.91 -0.06
N LEU A 108 -24.82 -18.36 -1.15
CA LEU A 108 -24.55 -16.92 -1.25
C LEU A 108 -25.83 -16.10 -1.20
N LYS A 109 -26.88 -16.53 -1.90
CA LYS A 109 -28.18 -15.89 -1.83
C LYS A 109 -28.77 -15.92 -0.44
N GLU A 110 -28.65 -17.03 0.27
CA GLU A 110 -29.08 -17.15 1.65
C GLU A 110 -28.35 -16.20 2.57
N LEU A 111 -27.03 -16.07 2.42
CA LEU A 111 -26.22 -15.13 3.18
C LEU A 111 -26.64 -13.68 2.94
N LEU A 112 -26.89 -13.31 1.68
CA LEU A 112 -27.35 -11.98 1.31
C LEU A 112 -28.73 -11.69 1.89
N VAL A 113 -29.66 -12.63 1.80
CA VAL A 113 -31.01 -12.51 2.37
C VAL A 113 -30.93 -12.36 3.88
N THR A 114 -30.09 -13.14 4.56
CA THR A 114 -29.90 -13.05 6.02
C THR A 114 -29.34 -11.69 6.42
N ALA A 115 -28.35 -11.16 5.67
CA ALA A 115 -27.77 -9.84 5.92
C ALA A 115 -28.82 -8.74 5.72
N GLU A 116 -29.66 -8.82 4.68
CA GLU A 116 -30.72 -7.87 4.43
C GLU A 116 -31.78 -7.89 5.54
N LYS A 117 -32.16 -9.06 6.00
CA LYS A 117 -33.12 -9.20 7.11
C LYS A 117 -32.57 -8.61 8.39
N ALA A 118 -31.28 -8.86 8.72
CA ALA A 118 -30.64 -8.28 9.87
C ALA A 118 -30.59 -6.76 9.81
N ALA A 119 -30.30 -6.19 8.62
CA ALA A 119 -30.29 -4.75 8.41
C ALA A 119 -31.69 -4.14 8.58
N LYS A 120 -32.72 -4.79 8.04
CA LYS A 120 -34.11 -4.35 8.20
C LYS A 120 -34.59 -4.39 9.65
N LEU A 121 -34.19 -5.42 10.40
CA LEU A 121 -34.55 -5.53 11.82
C LEU A 121 -33.91 -4.41 12.65
N LYS A 122 -32.68 -4.02 12.33
CA LYS A 122 -32.01 -2.89 12.98
C LYS A 122 -32.65 -1.55 12.64
N LEU A 123 -33.16 -1.40 11.44
CA LEU A 123 -33.82 -0.15 11.00
C LEU A 123 -35.20 0.01 11.61
N ASN A 124 -35.85 -1.06 12.01
CA ASN A 124 -37.20 -1.05 12.56
C ASN A 124 -37.24 -0.98 14.10
N ASP A 125 -36.11 -1.09 14.75
CA ASP A 125 -35.95 -0.88 16.15
C ASP A 125 -35.71 0.60 16.50
#